data_3ae697c27d98d639d6c0bf05acd36c4d
#
_entry.id   3ae697c27d98d639d6c0bf05acd36c4d
#
_cell.length_a   1.000
_cell.length_b   1.000
_cell.length_c   1.000
_cell.angle_alpha   90.00
_cell.angle_beta   90.00
_cell.angle_gamma   90.00
#
_symmetry.space_group_name_H-M   'P 1'
#
loop_
_entity.id
_entity.type
_entity.pdbx_description
1 polymer ?
#
loop_
_entity_poly.entity_id
_entity_poly.type
_entity_poly.pdbx_seq_one_letter_code
_entity_poly.pdbx_strand_id
1 'polypeptide(L)'
;MDALLLSRIQFGFVISFHVLFPAFTIGTASWLAFIEWRWLRTKLPVWRELYFFWQKIFAVSFGMGVVSGIVMAFQFGTNWPRLSEVAGTVIGPLLTYEVLTAFFLEASFLGVMMFGWGRVSPRLHFLSTCMVALGTLFSTFWILSSNSWLHTPAGYEMVNGIVHPVDWWQVVFNPSFPYRLAHMALGSFITTCFVIGGVGAWYLRKGTHVEAGRRMLVAAVAFAALTVPVQIFVGDMHGLNTLKHQPMKIAAMEAHWHETREGEGVPLVVFALPNEKEERNDFEVAIPKLGSVILTHSLDGSFDPLTSVPASERPPVTPVFFAFRIMVGLGTLMLLLAWVSAFQLWRRKLLDSPWLLRGWNWMLPSGFIALLSGWFVTEMGRQPWVVYGVLRTADAVGPQSAWMTALSLGVYVVGYAFVFGWGIWYLVKILGHGPQPYAEGPSLDHGSHTPARPLSAADEPLEDR
;
A
#
# COMPACT_ATOMS: atom_id res chain seq x y z
N MET A 1 -21.67 -21.22 -5.74
CA MET A 1 -21.00 -19.97 -6.17
C MET A 1 -20.73 -20.10 -7.66
N ASP A 2 -20.99 -19.06 -8.43
CA ASP A 2 -20.68 -19.03 -9.86
C ASP A 2 -19.19 -18.69 -10.10
N ALA A 3 -18.74 -18.87 -11.34
CA ALA A 3 -17.34 -18.63 -11.71
C ALA A 3 -16.94 -17.14 -11.54
N LEU A 4 -17.87 -16.22 -11.77
CA LEU A 4 -17.66 -14.79 -11.62
C LEU A 4 -17.35 -14.41 -10.16
N LEU A 5 -18.17 -14.87 -9.22
CA LEU A 5 -17.97 -14.59 -7.80
C LEU A 5 -16.65 -15.20 -7.29
N LEU A 6 -16.35 -16.43 -7.71
CA LEU A 6 -15.08 -17.09 -7.33
C LEU A 6 -13.85 -16.35 -7.91
N SER A 7 -13.91 -15.87 -9.16
CA SER A 7 -12.84 -15.09 -9.78
C SER A 7 -12.65 -13.74 -9.07
N ARG A 8 -13.72 -13.09 -8.63
CA ARG A 8 -13.66 -11.85 -7.83
C ARG A 8 -13.04 -12.10 -6.47
N ILE A 9 -13.43 -13.17 -5.77
CA ILE A 9 -12.85 -13.55 -4.46
C ILE A 9 -11.36 -13.87 -4.63
N GLN A 10 -10.99 -14.63 -5.65
CA GLN A 10 -9.60 -15.00 -5.92
C GLN A 10 -8.73 -13.77 -6.21
N PHE A 11 -9.20 -12.88 -7.07
CA PHE A 11 -8.47 -11.64 -7.35
C PHE A 11 -8.39 -10.74 -6.11
N GLY A 12 -9.50 -10.57 -5.39
CA GLY A 12 -9.53 -9.81 -4.14
C GLY A 12 -8.57 -10.34 -3.08
N PHE A 13 -8.47 -11.67 -2.94
CA PHE A 13 -7.53 -12.32 -2.05
C PHE A 13 -6.08 -12.06 -2.46
N VAL A 14 -5.73 -12.30 -3.73
CA VAL A 14 -4.34 -12.14 -4.22
C VAL A 14 -3.89 -10.69 -4.17
N ILE A 15 -4.72 -9.73 -4.61
CA ILE A 15 -4.35 -8.31 -4.59
C ILE A 15 -4.23 -7.78 -3.15
N SER A 16 -5.06 -8.26 -2.22
CA SER A 16 -4.98 -7.86 -0.81
C SER A 16 -3.65 -8.25 -0.18
N PHE A 17 -3.17 -9.46 -0.48
CA PHE A 17 -1.82 -9.86 -0.05
C PHE A 17 -0.74 -9.07 -0.77
N HIS A 18 -0.85 -8.93 -2.09
CA HIS A 18 0.19 -8.27 -2.87
C HIS A 18 0.41 -6.82 -2.43
N VAL A 19 -0.65 -6.02 -2.30
CA VAL A 19 -0.54 -4.58 -2.04
C VAL A 19 0.15 -4.24 -0.72
N LEU A 20 0.08 -5.13 0.28
CA LEU A 20 0.72 -4.92 1.59
C LEU A 20 2.24 -4.84 1.49
N PHE A 21 2.86 -5.66 0.63
CA PHE A 21 4.32 -5.71 0.51
C PHE A 21 4.89 -4.48 -0.21
N PRO A 22 4.43 -4.10 -1.42
CA PRO A 22 4.85 -2.84 -2.05
C PRO A 22 4.62 -1.63 -1.15
N ALA A 23 3.46 -1.50 -0.52
CA ALA A 23 3.20 -0.40 0.40
C ALA A 23 4.23 -0.30 1.53
N PHE A 24 4.65 -1.45 2.08
CA PHE A 24 5.65 -1.48 3.13
C PHE A 24 7.08 -1.28 2.57
N THR A 25 7.41 -1.84 1.41
CA THR A 25 8.76 -1.72 0.84
C THR A 25 9.04 -0.32 0.29
N ILE A 26 8.05 0.41 -0.23
CA ILE A 26 8.18 1.84 -0.61
C ILE A 26 8.68 2.66 0.58
N GLY A 27 8.00 2.56 1.71
CA GLY A 27 8.38 3.31 2.89
C GLY A 27 9.69 2.80 3.52
N THR A 28 9.92 1.48 3.53
CA THR A 28 11.12 0.88 4.13
C THR A 28 12.38 1.18 3.32
N ALA A 29 12.31 1.19 1.97
CA ALA A 29 13.44 1.61 1.13
C ALA A 29 13.83 3.06 1.40
N SER A 30 12.85 3.96 1.51
CA SER A 30 13.08 5.37 1.85
C SER A 30 13.61 5.53 3.28
N TRP A 31 13.14 4.71 4.22
CA TRP A 31 13.65 4.65 5.58
C TRP A 31 15.12 4.21 5.61
N LEU A 32 15.51 3.22 4.82
CA LEU A 32 16.90 2.78 4.70
C LEU A 32 17.80 3.89 4.14
N ALA A 33 17.34 4.63 3.13
CA ALA A 33 18.08 5.79 2.63
C ALA A 33 18.24 6.87 3.71
N PHE A 34 17.20 7.15 4.50
CA PHE A 34 17.29 8.08 5.63
C PHE A 34 18.27 7.61 6.72
N ILE A 35 18.22 6.33 7.11
CA ILE A 35 19.13 5.76 8.13
C ILE A 35 20.60 5.85 7.65
N GLU A 36 20.85 5.46 6.40
CA GLU A 36 22.19 5.49 5.81
C GLU A 36 22.72 6.92 5.72
N TRP A 37 21.88 7.87 5.29
CA TRP A 37 22.22 9.29 5.32
C TRP A 37 22.57 9.76 6.73
N ARG A 38 21.81 9.37 7.76
CA ARG A 38 22.08 9.69 9.16
C ARG A 38 23.42 9.11 9.60
N TRP A 39 23.71 7.85 9.24
CA TRP A 39 25.00 7.23 9.55
C TRP A 39 26.17 7.95 8.86
N LEU A 40 26.04 8.28 7.59
CA LEU A 40 27.08 9.00 6.85
C LEU A 40 27.41 10.36 7.50
N ARG A 41 26.41 11.05 8.03
CA ARG A 41 26.54 12.35 8.66
C ARG A 41 27.07 12.29 10.10
N THR A 42 26.64 11.31 10.87
CA THR A 42 26.89 11.27 12.33
C THR A 42 27.92 10.23 12.73
N LYS A 43 28.14 9.22 11.93
CA LYS A 43 28.98 8.03 12.21
C LYS A 43 28.60 7.28 13.49
N LEU A 44 27.41 7.54 14.06
CA LEU A 44 26.93 6.85 15.25
C LEU A 44 26.61 5.38 14.94
N PRO A 45 27.15 4.41 15.72
CA PRO A 45 26.95 2.97 15.45
C PRO A 45 25.48 2.56 15.36
N VAL A 46 24.61 3.14 16.17
CA VAL A 46 23.18 2.81 16.19
C VAL A 46 22.51 2.96 14.82
N TRP A 47 22.92 3.95 13.99
CA TRP A 47 22.34 4.10 12.65
C TRP A 47 22.78 2.99 11.70
N ARG A 48 24.03 2.49 11.83
CA ARG A 48 24.52 1.35 11.07
C ARG A 48 23.80 0.06 11.49
N GLU A 49 23.63 -0.16 12.79
CA GLU A 49 22.90 -1.30 13.34
C GLU A 49 21.43 -1.31 12.86
N LEU A 50 20.76 -0.15 12.90
CA LEU A 50 19.41 0.02 12.37
C LEU A 50 19.34 -0.25 10.87
N TYR A 51 20.36 0.18 10.10
CA TYR A 51 20.41 -0.06 8.66
C TYR A 51 20.37 -1.57 8.35
N PHE A 52 21.29 -2.34 8.92
CA PHE A 52 21.35 -3.78 8.69
C PHE A 52 20.13 -4.54 9.24
N PHE A 53 19.55 -4.05 10.32
CA PHE A 53 18.31 -4.59 10.85
C PHE A 53 17.15 -4.42 9.88
N TRP A 54 16.88 -3.20 9.42
CA TRP A 54 15.80 -2.90 8.50
C TRP A 54 16.05 -3.40 7.07
N GLN A 55 17.30 -3.51 6.65
CA GLN A 55 17.69 -4.09 5.37
C GLN A 55 17.23 -5.55 5.26
N LYS A 56 17.36 -6.35 6.32
CA LYS A 56 16.87 -7.74 6.35
C LYS A 56 15.35 -7.80 6.24
N ILE A 57 14.66 -6.92 6.95
CA ILE A 57 13.19 -6.82 6.90
C ILE A 57 12.73 -6.42 5.49
N PHE A 58 13.40 -5.41 4.91
CA PHE A 58 13.14 -4.99 3.53
C PHE A 58 13.33 -6.13 2.54
N ALA A 59 14.45 -6.86 2.61
CA ALA A 59 14.76 -7.93 1.67
C ALA A 59 13.70 -9.05 1.68
N VAL A 60 13.25 -9.48 2.87
CA VAL A 60 12.19 -10.49 3.00
C VAL A 60 10.87 -9.97 2.44
N SER A 61 10.48 -8.74 2.81
CA SER A 61 9.23 -8.13 2.35
C SER A 61 9.24 -7.89 0.84
N PHE A 62 10.36 -7.44 0.29
CA PHE A 62 10.55 -7.26 -1.14
C PHE A 62 10.41 -8.58 -1.91
N GLY A 63 11.08 -9.65 -1.43
CA GLY A 63 10.95 -10.98 -2.04
C GLY A 63 9.50 -11.50 -2.03
N MET A 64 8.77 -11.31 -0.92
CA MET A 64 7.35 -11.66 -0.83
C MET A 64 6.50 -10.82 -1.81
N GLY A 65 6.82 -9.53 -1.95
CA GLY A 65 6.17 -8.65 -2.91
C GLY A 65 6.34 -9.12 -4.35
N VAL A 66 7.57 -9.46 -4.75
CA VAL A 66 7.86 -9.99 -6.10
C VAL A 66 7.09 -11.28 -6.39
N VAL A 67 7.11 -12.24 -5.45
CA VAL A 67 6.38 -13.52 -5.63
C VAL A 67 4.88 -13.27 -5.80
N SER A 68 4.27 -12.45 -4.97
CA SER A 68 2.83 -12.14 -5.07
C SER A 68 2.48 -11.37 -6.33
N GLY A 69 3.38 -10.48 -6.81
CA GLY A 69 3.19 -9.71 -8.03
C GLY A 69 3.18 -10.57 -9.29
N ILE A 70 4.07 -11.56 -9.39
CA ILE A 70 4.07 -12.52 -10.49
C ILE A 70 2.74 -13.28 -10.54
N VAL A 71 2.28 -13.79 -9.39
CA VAL A 71 0.99 -14.50 -9.29
C VAL A 71 -0.17 -13.62 -9.74
N MET A 72 -0.18 -12.35 -9.35
CA MET A 72 -1.22 -11.40 -9.75
C MET A 72 -1.24 -11.16 -11.27
N ALA A 73 -0.08 -11.05 -11.91
CA ALA A 73 0.03 -10.82 -13.34
C ALA A 73 -0.61 -11.97 -14.15
N PHE A 74 -0.48 -13.21 -13.71
CA PHE A 74 -1.12 -14.34 -14.38
C PHE A 74 -2.65 -14.26 -14.39
N GLN A 75 -3.28 -13.64 -13.40
CA GLN A 75 -4.74 -13.56 -13.33
C GLN A 75 -5.36 -12.65 -14.41
N PHE A 76 -4.62 -11.70 -14.97
CA PHE A 76 -5.08 -10.91 -16.10
C PHE A 76 -5.36 -11.77 -17.35
N GLY A 77 -4.57 -12.83 -17.57
CA GLY A 77 -4.80 -13.77 -18.68
C GLY A 77 -5.73 -14.92 -18.35
N THR A 78 -5.76 -15.37 -17.09
CA THR A 78 -6.54 -16.54 -16.69
C THR A 78 -7.95 -16.19 -16.25
N ASN A 79 -8.12 -15.30 -15.29
CA ASN A 79 -9.42 -14.97 -14.72
C ASN A 79 -10.15 -13.86 -15.51
N TRP A 80 -9.38 -12.91 -16.09
CA TRP A 80 -9.88 -11.70 -16.72
C TRP A 80 -9.38 -11.51 -18.17
N PRO A 81 -9.45 -12.55 -19.05
CA PRO A 81 -8.89 -12.47 -20.40
C PRO A 81 -9.54 -11.38 -21.24
N ARG A 82 -10.86 -11.15 -21.07
CA ARG A 82 -11.58 -10.12 -21.81
C ARG A 82 -11.11 -8.70 -21.45
N LEU A 83 -10.68 -8.45 -20.21
CA LEU A 83 -10.03 -7.19 -19.83
C LEU A 83 -8.73 -7.01 -20.63
N SER A 84 -7.92 -8.06 -20.75
CA SER A 84 -6.68 -8.02 -21.55
C SER A 84 -6.95 -7.83 -23.04
N GLU A 85 -8.02 -8.40 -23.59
CA GLU A 85 -8.43 -8.18 -24.98
C GLU A 85 -8.91 -6.75 -25.23
N VAL A 86 -9.77 -6.21 -24.36
CA VAL A 86 -10.40 -4.90 -24.57
C VAL A 86 -9.45 -3.76 -24.24
N ALA A 87 -8.71 -3.83 -23.15
CA ALA A 87 -7.89 -2.73 -22.61
C ALA A 87 -6.37 -3.01 -22.60
N GLY A 88 -5.94 -4.15 -23.13
CA GLY A 88 -4.53 -4.56 -23.14
C GLY A 88 -3.59 -3.62 -23.91
N THR A 89 -4.11 -2.93 -24.91
CA THR A 89 -3.39 -1.89 -25.69
C THR A 89 -2.97 -0.68 -24.85
N VAL A 90 -3.64 -0.42 -23.73
CA VAL A 90 -3.32 0.62 -22.74
C VAL A 90 -2.61 0.02 -21.55
N ILE A 91 -3.19 -1.00 -20.92
CA ILE A 91 -2.66 -1.59 -19.67
C ILE A 91 -1.30 -2.27 -19.91
N GLY A 92 -1.14 -2.99 -21.03
CA GLY A 92 0.07 -3.72 -21.36
C GLY A 92 1.32 -2.84 -21.43
N PRO A 93 1.34 -1.76 -22.22
CA PRO A 93 2.44 -0.81 -22.22
C PRO A 93 2.75 -0.20 -20.85
N LEU A 94 1.74 0.20 -20.05
CA LEU A 94 1.96 0.78 -18.72
C LEU A 94 2.62 -0.22 -17.77
N LEU A 95 2.18 -1.48 -17.75
CA LEU A 95 2.82 -2.53 -16.96
C LEU A 95 4.23 -2.89 -17.49
N THR A 96 4.44 -2.81 -18.81
CA THR A 96 5.76 -3.02 -19.41
C THR A 96 6.74 -1.93 -18.99
N TYR A 97 6.31 -0.67 -19.00
CA TYR A 97 7.14 0.45 -18.51
C TYR A 97 7.45 0.34 -17.02
N GLU A 98 6.53 -0.18 -16.21
CA GLU A 98 6.81 -0.50 -14.80
C GLU A 98 7.99 -1.47 -14.68
N VAL A 99 7.95 -2.59 -15.40
CA VAL A 99 9.03 -3.58 -15.38
C VAL A 99 10.34 -2.97 -15.87
N LEU A 100 10.32 -2.26 -17.00
CA LEU A 100 11.53 -1.74 -17.64
C LEU A 100 12.19 -0.60 -16.84
N THR A 101 11.41 0.30 -16.26
CA THR A 101 11.96 1.52 -15.65
C THR A 101 12.07 1.43 -14.13
N ALA A 102 11.24 0.63 -13.48
CA ALA A 102 11.23 0.48 -12.04
C ALA A 102 11.91 -0.81 -11.58
N PHE A 103 11.38 -1.97 -11.98
CA PHE A 103 11.92 -3.25 -11.51
C PHE A 103 13.39 -3.48 -11.93
N PHE A 104 13.76 -3.13 -13.16
CA PHE A 104 15.17 -3.23 -13.57
C PHE A 104 16.08 -2.24 -12.83
N LEU A 105 15.58 -1.04 -12.51
CA LEU A 105 16.31 -0.09 -11.66
C LEU A 105 16.54 -0.67 -10.27
N GLU A 106 15.49 -1.18 -9.64
CA GLU A 106 15.57 -1.83 -8.34
C GLU A 106 16.54 -3.01 -8.35
N ALA A 107 16.35 -3.96 -9.26
CA ALA A 107 17.17 -5.17 -9.37
C ALA A 107 18.66 -4.84 -9.58
N SER A 108 18.97 -3.82 -10.39
CA SER A 108 20.35 -3.43 -10.68
C SER A 108 21.08 -2.88 -9.45
N PHE A 109 20.41 -2.08 -8.63
CA PHE A 109 21.01 -1.47 -7.44
C PHE A 109 20.82 -2.28 -6.16
N LEU A 110 19.84 -3.19 -6.12
CA LEU A 110 19.55 -4.03 -4.96
C LEU A 110 20.78 -4.87 -4.54
N GLY A 111 21.51 -5.44 -5.50
CA GLY A 111 22.73 -6.22 -5.22
C GLY A 111 23.80 -5.39 -4.50
N VAL A 112 24.02 -4.15 -4.93
CA VAL A 112 24.96 -3.24 -4.27
C VAL A 112 24.44 -2.81 -2.89
N MET A 113 23.16 -2.47 -2.78
CA MET A 113 22.54 -2.13 -1.51
C MET A 113 22.63 -3.28 -0.49
N MET A 114 22.46 -4.53 -0.93
CA MET A 114 22.46 -5.69 -0.03
C MET A 114 23.86 -6.18 0.35
N PHE A 115 24.80 -6.14 -0.59
CA PHE A 115 26.09 -6.82 -0.46
C PHE A 115 27.30 -5.90 -0.66
N GLY A 116 27.07 -4.62 -1.00
CA GLY A 116 28.15 -3.67 -1.34
C GLY A 116 28.79 -2.98 -0.14
N TRP A 117 28.22 -3.11 1.06
CA TRP A 117 28.76 -2.45 2.25
C TRP A 117 30.20 -2.87 2.53
N GLY A 118 31.12 -1.90 2.61
CA GLY A 118 32.55 -2.14 2.75
C GLY A 118 33.26 -2.61 1.46
N ARG A 119 32.53 -2.92 0.38
CA ARG A 119 33.09 -3.35 -0.93
C ARG A 119 33.10 -2.24 -1.97
N VAL A 120 32.16 -1.29 -1.83
CA VAL A 120 32.11 -0.10 -2.69
C VAL A 120 32.28 1.15 -1.81
N SER A 121 32.52 2.30 -2.44
CA SER A 121 32.62 3.56 -1.70
C SER A 121 31.28 3.86 -0.99
N PRO A 122 31.29 4.50 0.22
CA PRO A 122 30.08 4.84 0.94
C PRO A 122 29.11 5.73 0.14
N ARG A 123 29.61 6.54 -0.78
CA ARG A 123 28.78 7.36 -1.68
C ARG A 123 28.03 6.52 -2.70
N LEU A 124 28.72 5.53 -3.29
CA LEU A 124 28.09 4.63 -4.26
C LEU A 124 27.07 3.71 -3.58
N HIS A 125 27.35 3.24 -2.38
CA HIS A 125 26.41 2.44 -1.58
C HIS A 125 25.14 3.25 -1.27
N PHE A 126 25.30 4.47 -0.78
CA PHE A 126 24.16 5.37 -0.51
C PHE A 126 23.35 5.71 -1.77
N LEU A 127 24.05 5.98 -2.90
CA LEU A 127 23.37 6.17 -4.19
C LEU A 127 22.54 4.94 -4.55
N SER A 128 23.07 3.74 -4.36
CA SER A 128 22.34 2.49 -4.65
C SER A 128 21.09 2.33 -3.77
N THR A 129 21.18 2.67 -2.48
CA THR A 129 20.00 2.68 -1.59
C THR A 129 18.96 3.71 -2.05
N CYS A 130 19.39 4.90 -2.48
CA CYS A 130 18.49 5.91 -3.04
C CYS A 130 17.85 5.46 -4.36
N MET A 131 18.60 4.76 -5.23
CA MET A 131 18.06 4.25 -6.50
C MET A 131 17.02 3.15 -6.27
N VAL A 132 17.22 2.27 -5.30
CA VAL A 132 16.18 1.28 -4.92
C VAL A 132 14.93 2.00 -4.40
N ALA A 133 15.08 3.00 -3.53
CA ALA A 133 13.93 3.78 -3.05
C ALA A 133 13.20 4.54 -4.18
N LEU A 134 13.95 5.07 -5.15
CA LEU A 134 13.38 5.73 -6.32
C LEU A 134 12.66 4.72 -7.23
N GLY A 135 13.22 3.52 -7.40
CA GLY A 135 12.61 2.44 -8.18
C GLY A 135 11.24 2.05 -7.63
N THR A 136 11.11 1.89 -6.29
CA THR A 136 9.80 1.60 -5.67
C THR A 136 8.76 2.70 -5.93
N LEU A 137 9.17 3.97 -6.01
CA LEU A 137 8.28 5.08 -6.35
C LEU A 137 7.92 5.09 -7.84
N PHE A 138 8.84 4.74 -8.73
CA PHE A 138 8.54 4.59 -10.16
C PHE A 138 7.61 3.41 -10.43
N SER A 139 7.76 2.29 -9.72
CA SER A 139 6.80 1.19 -9.77
C SER A 139 5.41 1.67 -9.34
N THR A 140 5.32 2.39 -8.23
CA THR A 140 4.07 3.00 -7.77
C THR A 140 3.45 3.93 -8.82
N PHE A 141 4.26 4.75 -9.49
CA PHE A 141 3.80 5.65 -10.54
C PHE A 141 3.12 4.89 -11.69
N TRP A 142 3.78 3.88 -12.27
CA TRP A 142 3.24 3.16 -13.41
C TRP A 142 2.03 2.30 -13.07
N ILE A 143 2.07 1.59 -11.93
CA ILE A 143 0.96 0.76 -11.46
C ILE A 143 -0.27 1.64 -11.19
N LEU A 144 -0.10 2.80 -10.55
CA LEU A 144 -1.22 3.69 -10.29
C LEU A 144 -1.68 4.45 -11.52
N SER A 145 -0.82 4.73 -12.50
CA SER A 145 -1.25 5.23 -13.80
C SER A 145 -2.20 4.23 -14.48
N SER A 146 -1.81 2.96 -14.53
CA SER A 146 -2.64 1.87 -15.07
C SER A 146 -3.95 1.70 -14.28
N ASN A 147 -3.89 1.60 -12.94
CA ASN A 147 -5.07 1.43 -12.10
C ASN A 147 -6.03 2.63 -12.17
N SER A 148 -5.50 3.85 -12.12
CA SER A 148 -6.32 5.07 -12.20
C SER A 148 -7.02 5.21 -13.54
N TRP A 149 -6.37 4.78 -14.63
CA TRP A 149 -6.99 4.75 -15.94
C TRP A 149 -8.24 3.84 -15.98
N LEU A 150 -8.22 2.71 -15.29
CA LEU A 150 -9.41 1.85 -15.16
C LEU A 150 -10.60 2.54 -14.48
N HIS A 151 -10.33 3.56 -13.67
CA HIS A 151 -11.36 4.33 -12.95
C HIS A 151 -11.84 5.57 -13.69
N THR A 152 -10.95 6.23 -14.42
CA THR A 152 -11.23 7.45 -15.22
C THR A 152 -10.54 7.34 -16.57
N PRO A 153 -11.03 6.43 -17.47
CA PRO A 153 -10.43 6.22 -18.77
C PRO A 153 -10.40 7.54 -19.57
N ALA A 154 -9.23 7.87 -20.12
CA ALA A 154 -9.02 9.07 -20.92
C ALA A 154 -7.97 8.81 -22.00
N GLY A 155 -7.92 9.63 -23.05
CA GLY A 155 -6.91 9.56 -24.11
C GLY A 155 -7.01 8.33 -25.00
N TYR A 156 -8.22 7.78 -25.19
CA TYR A 156 -8.47 6.58 -26.00
C TYR A 156 -9.64 6.77 -26.95
N GLU A 157 -9.73 5.90 -27.95
CA GLU A 157 -10.91 5.69 -28.79
C GLU A 157 -11.28 4.20 -28.81
N MET A 158 -12.55 3.91 -29.10
CA MET A 158 -13.06 2.53 -29.25
C MET A 158 -13.11 2.16 -30.72
N VAL A 159 -12.32 1.16 -31.13
CA VAL A 159 -12.33 0.61 -32.49
C VAL A 159 -12.65 -0.88 -32.43
N ASN A 160 -13.75 -1.30 -33.03
CA ASN A 160 -14.21 -2.70 -33.02
C ASN A 160 -14.30 -3.34 -31.63
N GLY A 161 -14.68 -2.56 -30.62
CA GLY A 161 -14.82 -3.05 -29.24
C GLY A 161 -13.49 -3.18 -28.46
N ILE A 162 -12.39 -2.69 -29.02
CA ILE A 162 -11.07 -2.64 -28.41
C ILE A 162 -10.69 -1.18 -28.17
N VAL A 163 -10.10 -0.91 -27.03
CA VAL A 163 -9.54 0.40 -26.67
C VAL A 163 -8.26 0.64 -27.46
N HIS A 164 -8.13 1.80 -28.09
CA HIS A 164 -6.90 2.24 -28.75
C HIS A 164 -6.43 3.57 -28.12
N PRO A 165 -5.20 3.64 -27.60
CA PRO A 165 -4.66 4.88 -27.06
C PRO A 165 -4.40 5.88 -28.20
N VAL A 166 -4.96 7.10 -28.08
CA VAL A 166 -4.75 8.20 -29.04
C VAL A 166 -3.92 9.34 -28.44
N ASP A 167 -3.92 9.46 -27.12
CA ASP A 167 -3.14 10.46 -26.39
C ASP A 167 -2.53 9.84 -25.12
N TRP A 168 -1.27 9.45 -25.20
CA TRP A 168 -0.56 8.84 -24.08
C TRP A 168 -0.38 9.77 -22.87
N TRP A 169 -0.38 11.08 -23.07
CA TRP A 169 -0.34 12.01 -21.95
C TRP A 169 -1.61 11.94 -21.11
N GLN A 170 -2.77 11.92 -21.78
CA GLN A 170 -4.06 11.75 -21.10
C GLN A 170 -4.25 10.34 -20.52
N VAL A 171 -3.69 9.32 -21.15
CA VAL A 171 -3.70 7.96 -20.60
C VAL A 171 -2.94 7.90 -19.28
N VAL A 172 -1.69 8.37 -19.28
CA VAL A 172 -0.80 8.31 -18.09
C VAL A 172 -1.31 9.24 -16.99
N PHE A 173 -1.61 10.50 -17.35
CA PHE A 173 -2.06 11.53 -16.40
C PHE A 173 -3.58 11.71 -16.43
N ASN A 174 -4.31 10.58 -16.42
CA ASN A 174 -5.77 10.59 -16.39
C ASN A 174 -6.34 11.36 -15.17
N PRO A 175 -7.62 11.76 -15.17
CA PRO A 175 -8.17 12.69 -14.18
C PRO A 175 -8.02 12.27 -12.72
N SER A 176 -7.96 10.98 -12.40
CA SER A 176 -7.82 10.51 -11.02
C SER A 176 -6.38 10.19 -10.61
N PHE A 177 -5.45 10.11 -11.57
CA PHE A 177 -4.08 9.67 -11.32
C PHE A 177 -3.32 10.49 -10.25
N PRO A 178 -3.24 11.83 -10.31
CA PRO A 178 -2.45 12.59 -9.35
C PRO A 178 -2.93 12.41 -7.91
N TYR A 179 -4.23 12.35 -7.71
CA TYR A 179 -4.84 12.13 -6.38
C TYR A 179 -4.53 10.74 -5.84
N ARG A 180 -4.66 9.71 -6.68
CA ARG A 180 -4.38 8.33 -6.32
C ARG A 180 -2.91 8.10 -6.04
N LEU A 181 -2.03 8.64 -6.87
CA LEU A 181 -0.58 8.54 -6.66
C LEU A 181 -0.17 9.18 -5.32
N ALA A 182 -0.60 10.41 -5.08
CA ALA A 182 -0.26 11.11 -3.84
C ALA A 182 -0.83 10.38 -2.61
N HIS A 183 -2.10 9.96 -2.67
CA HIS A 183 -2.77 9.28 -1.56
C HIS A 183 -2.12 7.93 -1.23
N MET A 184 -1.80 7.12 -2.25
CA MET A 184 -1.17 5.80 -2.07
C MET A 184 0.29 5.91 -1.60
N ALA A 185 1.07 6.82 -2.18
CA ALA A 185 2.47 7.02 -1.78
C ALA A 185 2.57 7.47 -0.31
N LEU A 186 1.77 8.48 0.08
CA LEU A 186 1.71 8.92 1.48
C LEU A 186 1.22 7.82 2.41
N GLY A 187 0.17 7.07 2.00
CA GLY A 187 -0.34 5.92 2.76
C GLY A 187 0.72 4.85 2.99
N SER A 188 1.56 4.57 2.00
CA SER A 188 2.70 3.65 2.11
C SER A 188 3.74 4.13 3.11
N PHE A 189 4.12 5.40 3.05
CA PHE A 189 5.03 6.01 4.00
C PHE A 189 4.48 6.01 5.43
N ILE A 190 3.20 6.34 5.61
CA ILE A 190 2.53 6.33 6.91
C ILE A 190 2.46 4.91 7.46
N THR A 191 2.12 3.91 6.64
CA THR A 191 2.10 2.50 7.02
C THR A 191 3.44 2.07 7.59
N THR A 192 4.52 2.32 6.86
CA THR A 192 5.89 2.00 7.32
C THR A 192 6.27 2.80 8.57
N CYS A 193 5.88 4.07 8.64
CA CYS A 193 6.13 4.93 9.80
C CYS A 193 5.52 4.35 11.09
N PHE A 194 4.27 3.88 11.03
CA PHE A 194 3.60 3.27 12.18
C PHE A 194 4.21 1.92 12.57
N VAL A 195 4.71 1.14 11.61
CA VAL A 195 5.49 -0.07 11.91
C VAL A 195 6.80 0.29 12.64
N ILE A 196 7.57 1.24 12.11
CA ILE A 196 8.85 1.68 12.71
C ILE A 196 8.64 2.23 14.12
N GLY A 197 7.64 3.12 14.29
CA GLY A 197 7.28 3.70 15.58
C GLY A 197 6.80 2.67 16.58
N GLY A 198 5.95 1.73 16.12
CA GLY A 198 5.44 0.64 16.95
C GLY A 198 6.54 -0.32 17.41
N VAL A 199 7.47 -0.71 16.53
CA VAL A 199 8.63 -1.51 16.89
C VAL A 199 9.55 -0.75 17.86
N GLY A 200 9.79 0.54 17.62
CA GLY A 200 10.54 1.40 18.52
C GLY A 200 9.93 1.48 19.92
N ALA A 201 8.62 1.69 19.99
CA ALA A 201 7.88 1.71 21.24
C ALA A 201 7.92 0.34 21.96
N TRP A 202 7.90 -0.75 21.20
CA TRP A 202 7.99 -2.09 21.76
C TRP A 202 9.36 -2.34 22.43
N TYR A 203 10.48 -1.94 21.79
CA TYR A 203 11.82 -2.06 22.40
C TYR A 203 11.94 -1.21 23.66
N LEU A 204 11.43 0.02 23.64
CA LEU A 204 11.44 0.90 24.82
C LEU A 204 10.65 0.31 25.99
N ARG A 205 9.48 -0.29 25.72
CA ARG A 205 8.67 -0.95 26.76
C ARG A 205 9.33 -2.20 27.34
N LYS A 206 10.09 -2.93 26.52
CA LYS A 206 10.86 -4.11 26.97
C LYS A 206 12.17 -3.75 27.68
N GLY A 207 12.63 -2.52 27.56
CA GLY A 207 13.95 -2.11 28.04
C GLY A 207 15.10 -2.70 27.23
N THR A 208 14.83 -3.20 25.98
CA THR A 208 15.85 -3.76 25.07
C THR A 208 16.08 -2.79 23.92
N HIS A 209 17.31 -2.73 23.39
CA HIS A 209 17.65 -1.87 22.23
C HIS A 209 17.15 -0.42 22.41
N VAL A 210 17.26 0.14 23.61
CA VAL A 210 16.62 1.40 24.02
C VAL A 210 17.00 2.58 23.12
N GLU A 211 18.28 2.72 22.74
CA GLU A 211 18.72 3.82 21.88
C GLU A 211 18.16 3.67 20.46
N ALA A 212 18.15 2.46 19.91
CA ALA A 212 17.54 2.17 18.62
C ALA A 212 16.02 2.44 18.66
N GLY A 213 15.33 1.97 19.69
CA GLY A 213 13.90 2.21 19.90
C GLY A 213 13.56 3.70 20.01
N ARG A 214 14.38 4.46 20.75
CA ARG A 214 14.24 5.90 20.86
C ARG A 214 14.37 6.61 19.50
N ARG A 215 15.40 6.27 18.70
CA ARG A 215 15.62 6.86 17.38
C ARG A 215 14.46 6.57 16.42
N MET A 216 14.00 5.33 16.39
CA MET A 216 12.86 4.92 15.59
C MET A 216 11.58 5.67 15.98
N LEU A 217 11.22 5.68 17.27
CA LEU A 217 10.00 6.32 17.73
C LEU A 217 10.01 7.84 17.50
N VAL A 218 11.12 8.52 17.80
CA VAL A 218 11.23 9.97 17.58
C VAL A 218 11.11 10.33 16.11
N ALA A 219 11.78 9.57 15.22
CA ALA A 219 11.68 9.78 13.78
C ALA A 219 10.24 9.53 13.29
N ALA A 220 9.59 8.46 13.75
CA ALA A 220 8.22 8.13 13.40
C ALA A 220 7.23 9.21 13.85
N VAL A 221 7.34 9.69 15.09
CA VAL A 221 6.47 10.76 15.62
C VAL A 221 6.62 12.04 14.81
N ALA A 222 7.87 12.47 14.53
CA ALA A 222 8.13 13.67 13.76
C ALA A 222 7.57 13.58 12.33
N PHE A 223 7.74 12.43 11.68
CA PHE A 223 7.24 12.19 10.34
C PHE A 223 5.71 12.09 10.30
N ALA A 224 5.10 11.29 11.19
CA ALA A 224 3.64 11.11 11.23
C ALA A 224 2.90 12.41 11.55
N ALA A 225 3.43 13.24 12.48
CA ALA A 225 2.80 14.51 12.83
C ALA A 225 2.66 15.47 11.66
N LEU A 226 3.54 15.36 10.66
CA LEU A 226 3.50 16.15 9.43
C LEU A 226 2.70 15.45 8.31
N THR A 227 2.92 14.16 8.11
CA THR A 227 2.41 13.46 6.93
C THR A 227 0.96 13.00 7.07
N VAL A 228 0.50 12.67 8.28
CA VAL A 228 -0.90 12.24 8.47
C VAL A 228 -1.91 13.36 8.17
N PRO A 229 -1.73 14.63 8.61
CA PRO A 229 -2.58 15.72 8.17
C PRO A 229 -2.60 15.92 6.65
N VAL A 230 -1.42 15.82 6.01
CA VAL A 230 -1.30 15.92 4.54
C VAL A 230 -2.06 14.78 3.86
N GLN A 231 -1.98 13.55 4.40
CA GLN A 231 -2.74 12.40 3.89
C GLN A 231 -4.26 12.63 3.97
N ILE A 232 -4.75 13.20 5.06
CA ILE A 232 -6.17 13.52 5.21
C ILE A 232 -6.59 14.56 4.17
N PHE A 233 -5.81 15.63 4.01
CA PHE A 233 -6.06 16.65 2.98
C PHE A 233 -6.07 16.08 1.55
N VAL A 234 -5.07 15.26 1.22
CA VAL A 234 -5.01 14.58 -0.10
C VAL A 234 -6.18 13.62 -0.27
N GLY A 235 -6.61 12.95 0.82
CA GLY A 235 -7.77 12.09 0.83
C GLY A 235 -9.07 12.83 0.54
N ASP A 236 -9.25 14.01 1.10
CA ASP A 236 -10.38 14.90 0.83
C ASP A 236 -10.41 15.32 -0.65
N MET A 237 -9.30 15.82 -1.17
CA MET A 237 -9.15 16.15 -2.60
C MET A 237 -9.45 14.95 -3.53
N HIS A 238 -9.04 13.75 -3.12
CA HIS A 238 -9.37 12.51 -3.85
C HIS A 238 -10.86 12.20 -3.78
N GLY A 239 -11.52 12.44 -2.64
CA GLY A 239 -12.97 12.32 -2.47
C GLY A 239 -13.73 13.23 -3.42
N LEU A 240 -13.36 14.51 -3.50
CA LEU A 240 -13.95 15.49 -4.43
C LEU A 240 -13.75 15.11 -5.90
N ASN A 241 -12.57 14.62 -6.26
CA ASN A 241 -12.33 14.08 -7.61
C ASN A 241 -13.20 12.85 -7.90
N THR A 242 -13.39 11.98 -6.90
CA THR A 242 -14.25 10.80 -7.01
C THR A 242 -15.72 11.21 -7.17
N LEU A 243 -16.20 12.20 -6.44
CA LEU A 243 -17.56 12.73 -6.60
C LEU A 243 -17.82 13.20 -8.03
N LYS A 244 -16.85 13.90 -8.63
CA LYS A 244 -16.96 14.39 -10.01
C LYS A 244 -17.01 13.29 -11.06
N HIS A 245 -16.25 12.21 -10.90
CA HIS A 245 -16.04 11.20 -11.95
C HIS A 245 -16.74 9.86 -11.67
N GLN A 246 -17.08 9.56 -10.43
CA GLN A 246 -17.71 8.31 -9.98
C GLN A 246 -18.71 8.58 -8.84
N PRO A 247 -19.79 9.38 -9.07
CA PRO A 247 -20.70 9.83 -8.01
C PRO A 247 -21.33 8.66 -7.25
N MET A 248 -21.66 7.55 -7.90
CA MET A 248 -22.24 6.37 -7.25
C MET A 248 -21.31 5.72 -6.24
N LYS A 249 -19.98 5.85 -6.42
CA LYS A 249 -19.00 5.41 -5.42
C LYS A 249 -19.11 6.25 -4.14
N ILE A 250 -19.23 7.55 -4.26
CA ILE A 250 -19.43 8.45 -3.11
C ILE A 250 -20.77 8.15 -2.42
N ALA A 251 -21.84 7.98 -3.20
CA ALA A 251 -23.14 7.60 -2.65
C ALA A 251 -23.07 6.28 -1.85
N ALA A 252 -22.30 5.28 -2.33
CA ALA A 252 -22.07 4.03 -1.60
C ALA A 252 -21.18 4.21 -0.37
N MET A 253 -20.14 5.07 -0.43
CA MET A 253 -19.29 5.40 0.71
C MET A 253 -20.07 6.06 1.85
N GLU A 254 -21.05 6.90 1.50
CA GLU A 254 -21.89 7.62 2.46
C GLU A 254 -23.20 6.89 2.80
N ALA A 255 -23.49 5.76 2.14
CA ALA A 255 -24.79 5.06 2.19
C ALA A 255 -25.96 6.01 1.95
N HIS A 256 -25.81 6.89 0.96
CA HIS A 256 -26.78 7.92 0.61
C HIS A 256 -27.80 7.35 -0.38
N TRP A 257 -28.99 6.98 0.13
CA TRP A 257 -30.00 6.25 -0.64
C TRP A 257 -30.94 7.15 -1.44
N HIS A 258 -31.42 8.23 -0.84
CA HIS A 258 -32.49 9.06 -1.40
C HIS A 258 -32.09 10.54 -1.43
N GLU A 259 -32.73 11.29 -2.30
CA GLU A 259 -32.58 12.73 -2.34
C GLU A 259 -32.90 13.36 -0.97
N THR A 260 -32.09 14.33 -0.57
CA THR A 260 -32.39 15.17 0.60
C THR A 260 -33.33 16.30 0.20
N ARG A 261 -34.20 16.71 1.11
CA ARG A 261 -35.09 17.84 0.86
C ARG A 261 -34.29 19.13 0.68
N GLU A 262 -34.84 20.06 -0.06
CA GLU A 262 -34.22 21.34 -0.29
C GLU A 262 -33.94 22.05 1.06
N GLY A 263 -32.68 22.47 1.28
CA GLY A 263 -32.23 23.12 2.52
C GLY A 263 -31.86 22.17 3.68
N GLU A 264 -32.11 20.87 3.60
CA GLU A 264 -31.74 19.92 4.66
C GLU A 264 -30.26 19.54 4.63
N GLY A 265 -29.63 19.52 3.44
CA GLY A 265 -28.27 19.05 3.24
C GLY A 265 -28.11 17.55 3.51
N VAL A 266 -27.03 16.93 3.01
CA VAL A 266 -26.75 15.50 3.19
C VAL A 266 -26.05 15.30 4.55
N PRO A 267 -26.55 14.41 5.42
CA PRO A 267 -25.88 14.08 6.68
C PRO A 267 -24.62 13.25 6.44
N LEU A 268 -23.65 13.34 7.34
CA LEU A 268 -22.56 12.36 7.43
C LEU A 268 -23.02 11.19 8.27
N VAL A 269 -23.23 10.05 7.67
CA VAL A 269 -23.61 8.82 8.38
C VAL A 269 -22.37 8.21 9.03
N VAL A 270 -22.20 8.35 10.33
CA VAL A 270 -21.05 7.83 11.08
C VAL A 270 -21.12 6.31 11.20
N PHE A 271 -22.31 5.79 11.48
CA PHE A 271 -22.59 4.36 11.58
C PHE A 271 -24.00 4.08 11.04
N ALA A 272 -24.14 2.98 10.31
CA ALA A 272 -25.40 2.41 9.90
C ALA A 272 -25.22 0.95 9.50
N LEU A 273 -26.31 0.23 9.33
CA LEU A 273 -26.37 -1.05 8.62
C LEU A 273 -27.12 -0.82 7.30
N PRO A 274 -26.39 -0.61 6.17
CA PRO A 274 -27.04 -0.41 4.88
C PRO A 274 -27.88 -1.62 4.48
N ASN A 275 -29.15 -1.40 4.15
CA ASN A 275 -30.09 -2.41 3.70
C ASN A 275 -30.35 -2.21 2.19
N GLU A 276 -29.62 -2.95 1.35
CA GLU A 276 -29.70 -2.82 -0.11
C GLU A 276 -31.03 -3.26 -0.69
N LYS A 277 -31.82 -4.08 0.04
CA LYS A 277 -33.14 -4.57 -0.43
C LYS A 277 -34.23 -3.54 -0.20
N GLU A 278 -34.16 -2.82 0.92
CA GLU A 278 -35.14 -1.82 1.31
C GLU A 278 -34.67 -0.40 0.98
N GLU A 279 -33.47 -0.27 0.38
CA GLU A 279 -32.86 1.01 -0.05
C GLU A 279 -32.82 2.04 1.09
N ARG A 280 -32.45 1.59 2.31
CA ARG A 280 -32.36 2.44 3.51
C ARG A 280 -31.24 2.02 4.43
N ASN A 281 -30.99 2.84 5.44
CA ASN A 281 -30.06 2.53 6.53
C ASN A 281 -30.81 2.10 7.77
N ASP A 282 -30.49 0.94 8.34
CA ASP A 282 -30.95 0.53 9.64
C ASP A 282 -29.97 1.00 10.73
N PHE A 283 -30.46 1.39 11.91
CA PHE A 283 -29.65 1.87 13.06
C PHE A 283 -28.71 3.03 12.70
N GLU A 284 -29.18 3.99 11.93
CA GLU A 284 -28.40 5.12 11.46
C GLU A 284 -28.02 6.08 12.61
N VAL A 285 -26.73 6.41 12.69
CA VAL A 285 -26.17 7.48 13.51
C VAL A 285 -25.50 8.47 12.59
N ALA A 286 -26.06 9.66 12.46
CA ALA A 286 -25.61 10.64 11.50
C ALA A 286 -25.44 12.03 12.11
N ILE A 287 -24.51 12.82 11.54
CA ILE A 287 -24.32 14.23 11.88
C ILE A 287 -24.96 15.05 10.77
N PRO A 288 -26.01 15.82 11.07
CA PRO A 288 -26.73 16.59 10.06
C PRO A 288 -25.83 17.54 9.29
N LYS A 289 -26.06 17.67 7.97
CA LYS A 289 -25.36 18.61 7.06
C LYS A 289 -23.85 18.39 6.88
N LEU A 290 -23.20 17.57 7.71
CA LEU A 290 -21.74 17.42 7.66
C LEU A 290 -21.26 16.72 6.36
N GLY A 291 -22.06 15.82 5.79
CA GLY A 291 -21.79 15.22 4.47
C GLY A 291 -21.75 16.29 3.37
N SER A 292 -22.72 17.20 3.35
CA SER A 292 -22.72 18.34 2.43
C SER A 292 -21.51 19.24 2.61
N VAL A 293 -21.16 19.60 3.84
CA VAL A 293 -20.00 20.47 4.13
C VAL A 293 -18.70 19.86 3.59
N ILE A 294 -18.50 18.56 3.80
CA ILE A 294 -17.29 17.86 3.35
C ILE A 294 -17.25 17.73 1.81
N LEU A 295 -18.36 17.31 1.18
CA LEU A 295 -18.35 16.94 -0.23
C LEU A 295 -18.72 18.08 -1.19
N THR A 296 -19.46 19.09 -0.72
CA THR A 296 -19.92 20.20 -1.57
C THR A 296 -19.44 21.56 -1.11
N HIS A 297 -18.77 21.64 0.06
CA HIS A 297 -18.36 22.89 0.72
C HIS A 297 -19.52 23.85 0.97
N SER A 298 -20.73 23.32 1.10
CA SER A 298 -21.97 24.07 1.37
C SER A 298 -22.79 23.34 2.45
N LEU A 299 -23.53 24.08 3.26
CA LEU A 299 -24.41 23.50 4.27
C LEU A 299 -25.62 22.77 3.68
N ASP A 300 -26.07 23.21 2.50
CA ASP A 300 -27.30 22.74 1.86
C ASP A 300 -27.02 22.07 0.50
N GLY A 301 -25.75 21.81 0.18
CA GLY A 301 -25.36 21.12 -1.04
C GLY A 301 -25.83 19.68 -1.05
N SER A 302 -26.15 19.15 -2.24
CA SER A 302 -26.56 17.76 -2.46
C SER A 302 -25.69 17.09 -3.51
N PHE A 303 -25.70 15.78 -3.55
CA PHE A 303 -25.09 14.94 -4.57
C PHE A 303 -25.98 13.74 -4.86
N ASP A 304 -25.77 13.12 -6.01
CA ASP A 304 -26.63 12.06 -6.52
C ASP A 304 -26.76 10.88 -5.54
N PRO A 305 -27.99 10.47 -5.17
CA PRO A 305 -28.23 9.32 -4.31
C PRO A 305 -28.09 8.00 -5.07
N LEU A 306 -27.98 6.90 -4.34
CA LEU A 306 -27.91 5.55 -4.93
C LEU A 306 -29.13 5.20 -5.79
N THR A 307 -30.31 5.71 -5.45
CA THR A 307 -31.55 5.47 -6.19
C THR A 307 -31.65 6.23 -7.52
N SER A 308 -30.72 7.14 -7.81
CA SER A 308 -30.64 7.81 -9.12
C SER A 308 -30.29 6.88 -10.28
N VAL A 309 -29.73 5.69 -9.98
CA VAL A 309 -29.43 4.66 -10.98
C VAL A 309 -30.06 3.32 -10.61
N PRO A 310 -30.33 2.45 -11.62
CA PRO A 310 -30.83 1.09 -11.35
C PRO A 310 -29.92 0.29 -10.41
N ALA A 311 -30.49 -0.62 -9.63
CA ALA A 311 -29.74 -1.45 -8.68
C ALA A 311 -28.57 -2.24 -9.31
N SER A 312 -28.70 -2.62 -10.58
CA SER A 312 -27.64 -3.31 -11.35
C SER A 312 -26.43 -2.44 -11.68
N GLU A 313 -26.52 -1.13 -11.48
CA GLU A 313 -25.45 -0.16 -11.74
C GLU A 313 -24.82 0.39 -10.45
N ARG A 314 -25.35 -0.02 -9.30
CA ARG A 314 -24.86 0.43 -7.99
C ARG A 314 -23.66 -0.41 -7.52
N PRO A 315 -22.67 0.20 -6.89
CA PRO A 315 -21.65 -0.54 -6.14
C PRO A 315 -22.29 -1.28 -4.95
N PRO A 316 -21.66 -2.37 -4.44
CA PRO A 316 -22.10 -3.01 -3.20
C PRO A 316 -21.91 -2.04 -2.03
N VAL A 317 -22.99 -1.59 -1.42
CA VAL A 317 -22.98 -0.47 -0.45
C VAL A 317 -22.34 -0.87 0.86
N THR A 318 -22.78 -1.99 1.45
CA THR A 318 -22.32 -2.42 2.78
C THR A 318 -20.80 -2.51 2.91
N PRO A 319 -20.06 -3.25 2.06
CA PRO A 319 -18.61 -3.35 2.19
C PRO A 319 -17.88 -2.03 1.88
N VAL A 320 -18.39 -1.22 0.96
CA VAL A 320 -17.79 0.09 0.62
C VAL A 320 -17.95 1.07 1.78
N PHE A 321 -19.13 1.14 2.39
CA PHE A 321 -19.43 1.97 3.55
C PHE A 321 -18.51 1.64 4.73
N PHE A 322 -18.47 0.37 5.15
CA PHE A 322 -17.66 -0.01 6.32
C PHE A 322 -16.16 0.13 6.04
N ALA A 323 -15.69 -0.22 4.86
CA ALA A 323 -14.29 -0.04 4.50
C ALA A 323 -13.88 1.44 4.57
N PHE A 324 -14.73 2.35 4.10
CA PHE A 324 -14.48 3.79 4.19
C PHE A 324 -14.43 4.27 5.65
N ARG A 325 -15.36 3.85 6.49
CA ARG A 325 -15.39 4.20 7.92
C ARG A 325 -14.17 3.68 8.67
N ILE A 326 -13.71 2.45 8.39
CA ILE A 326 -12.48 1.89 8.98
C ILE A 326 -11.26 2.71 8.55
N MET A 327 -11.12 3.03 7.26
CA MET A 327 -10.01 3.81 6.75
C MET A 327 -9.93 5.19 7.42
N VAL A 328 -11.03 5.94 7.42
CA VAL A 328 -11.09 7.30 7.99
C VAL A 328 -10.94 7.27 9.52
N GLY A 329 -11.58 6.31 10.19
CA GLY A 329 -11.48 6.13 11.64
C GLY A 329 -10.05 5.86 12.09
N LEU A 330 -9.34 4.95 11.41
CA LEU A 330 -7.92 4.68 11.68
C LEU A 330 -7.04 5.89 11.35
N GLY A 331 -7.30 6.59 10.24
CA GLY A 331 -6.59 7.83 9.91
C GLY A 331 -6.71 8.90 10.99
N THR A 332 -7.91 9.06 11.54
CA THR A 332 -8.17 9.98 12.66
C THR A 332 -7.43 9.56 13.93
N LEU A 333 -7.43 8.26 14.26
CA LEU A 333 -6.69 7.74 15.41
C LEU A 333 -5.18 7.90 15.23
N MET A 334 -4.66 7.71 14.01
CA MET A 334 -3.26 7.97 13.66
C MET A 334 -2.90 9.44 13.88
N LEU A 335 -3.75 10.36 13.44
CA LEU A 335 -3.57 11.80 13.62
C LEU A 335 -3.49 12.16 15.10
N LEU A 336 -4.45 11.71 15.88
CA LEU A 336 -4.50 11.97 17.33
C LEU A 336 -3.25 11.43 18.03
N LEU A 337 -2.88 10.17 17.76
CA LEU A 337 -1.69 9.57 18.38
C LEU A 337 -0.42 10.33 17.97
N ALA A 338 -0.28 10.69 16.69
CA ALA A 338 0.89 11.41 16.20
C ALA A 338 1.02 12.80 16.84
N TRP A 339 -0.06 13.57 16.91
CA TRP A 339 -0.03 14.93 17.46
C TRP A 339 0.15 14.95 18.96
N VAL A 340 -0.54 14.07 19.70
CA VAL A 340 -0.33 13.95 21.14
C VAL A 340 1.10 13.49 21.44
N SER A 341 1.64 12.56 20.64
CA SER A 341 3.03 12.14 20.79
C SER A 341 4.02 13.25 20.45
N ALA A 342 3.77 14.04 19.40
CA ALA A 342 4.59 15.19 19.04
C ALA A 342 4.57 16.27 20.14
N PHE A 343 3.42 16.54 20.71
CA PHE A 343 3.29 17.44 21.87
C PHE A 343 4.07 16.95 23.08
N GLN A 344 3.97 15.64 23.39
CA GLN A 344 4.74 15.07 24.52
C GLN A 344 6.24 14.99 24.21
N LEU A 345 6.63 14.82 22.93
CA LEU A 345 8.03 14.90 22.50
C LEU A 345 8.59 16.31 22.72
N TRP A 346 7.84 17.33 22.34
CA TRP A 346 8.19 18.73 22.60
C TRP A 346 8.36 19.01 24.10
N ARG A 347 7.47 18.44 24.95
CA ARG A 347 7.58 18.51 26.42
C ARG A 347 8.65 17.60 27.01
N ARG A 348 9.38 16.82 26.21
CA ARG A 348 10.38 15.82 26.62
C ARG A 348 9.83 14.69 27.51
N LYS A 349 8.53 14.39 27.41
CA LYS A 349 7.81 13.40 28.22
C LYS A 349 7.35 12.18 27.43
N LEU A 350 7.64 12.11 26.12
CA LEU A 350 7.17 11.03 25.24
C LEU A 350 7.65 9.66 25.73
N LEU A 351 8.94 9.55 26.08
CA LEU A 351 9.56 8.28 26.46
C LEU A 351 9.10 7.80 27.84
N ASP A 352 8.67 8.73 28.69
CA ASP A 352 8.17 8.47 30.04
C ASP A 352 6.63 8.26 30.08
N SER A 353 5.98 8.17 28.91
CA SER A 353 4.54 8.03 28.78
C SER A 353 4.13 6.59 28.37
N PRO A 354 3.93 5.65 29.32
CA PRO A 354 3.69 4.24 28.99
C PRO A 354 2.44 4.02 28.13
N TRP A 355 1.43 4.86 28.27
CA TRP A 355 0.19 4.78 27.50
C TRP A 355 0.41 5.14 26.02
N LEU A 356 1.27 6.13 25.71
CA LEU A 356 1.64 6.45 24.34
C LEU A 356 2.44 5.33 23.70
N LEU A 357 3.41 4.77 24.43
CA LEU A 357 4.17 3.61 23.95
C LEU A 357 3.26 2.41 23.67
N ARG A 358 2.23 2.18 24.51
CA ARG A 358 1.20 1.16 24.23
C ARG A 358 0.38 1.52 22.99
N GLY A 359 -0.03 2.79 22.86
CA GLY A 359 -0.76 3.30 21.69
C GLY A 359 -0.02 3.02 20.39
N TRP A 360 1.29 3.34 20.33
CA TRP A 360 2.12 3.03 19.16
C TRP A 360 2.21 1.52 18.86
N ASN A 361 2.29 0.67 19.90
CA ASN A 361 2.28 -0.78 19.69
C ASN A 361 0.95 -1.29 19.11
N TRP A 362 -0.20 -0.81 19.65
CA TRP A 362 -1.51 -1.19 19.14
C TRP A 362 -1.76 -0.68 17.72
N MET A 363 -1.26 0.50 17.39
CA MET A 363 -1.41 1.12 16.08
C MET A 363 -0.37 0.62 15.05
N LEU A 364 0.53 -0.30 15.39
CA LEU A 364 1.49 -0.87 14.44
C LEU A 364 0.84 -1.42 13.17
N PRO A 365 -0.24 -2.22 13.21
CA PRO A 365 -0.89 -2.73 12.01
C PRO A 365 -1.85 -1.75 11.33
N SER A 366 -2.12 -0.60 11.94
CA SER A 366 -3.20 0.31 11.52
C SER A 366 -3.03 0.81 10.08
N GLY A 367 -1.78 1.08 9.64
CA GLY A 367 -1.50 1.51 8.28
C GLY A 367 -1.90 0.46 7.25
N PHE A 368 -1.59 -0.80 7.49
CA PHE A 368 -1.99 -1.90 6.61
C PHE A 368 -3.52 -2.05 6.53
N ILE A 369 -4.20 -1.96 7.67
CA ILE A 369 -5.66 -2.08 7.73
C ILE A 369 -6.33 -0.91 7.00
N ALA A 370 -5.87 0.32 7.25
CA ALA A 370 -6.40 1.52 6.57
C ALA A 370 -6.16 1.45 5.05
N LEU A 371 -4.99 1.01 4.63
CA LEU A 371 -4.62 0.88 3.21
C LEU A 371 -5.49 -0.16 2.50
N LEU A 372 -5.67 -1.36 3.08
CA LEU A 372 -6.58 -2.38 2.53
C LEU A 372 -8.01 -1.90 2.48
N SER A 373 -8.48 -1.22 3.51
CA SER A 373 -9.82 -0.63 3.54
C SER A 373 -9.98 0.39 2.41
N GLY A 374 -8.98 1.26 2.16
CA GLY A 374 -8.97 2.18 1.03
C GLY A 374 -9.01 1.49 -0.34
N TRP A 375 -8.30 0.36 -0.50
CA TRP A 375 -8.37 -0.46 -1.70
C TRP A 375 -9.75 -1.10 -1.89
N PHE A 376 -10.39 -1.58 -0.83
CA PHE A 376 -11.77 -2.10 -0.93
C PHE A 376 -12.75 -1.00 -1.32
N VAL A 377 -12.66 0.19 -0.75
CA VAL A 377 -13.45 1.35 -1.21
C VAL A 377 -13.24 1.61 -2.69
N THR A 378 -11.99 1.62 -3.11
CA THR A 378 -11.61 1.93 -4.49
C THR A 378 -12.15 0.91 -5.48
N GLU A 379 -11.89 -0.38 -5.27
CA GLU A 379 -12.16 -1.44 -6.24
C GLU A 379 -13.59 -1.98 -6.15
N MET A 380 -14.15 -2.09 -4.96
CA MET A 380 -15.55 -2.48 -4.80
C MET A 380 -16.48 -1.32 -5.15
N GLY A 381 -16.09 -0.07 -4.83
CA GLY A 381 -16.83 1.11 -5.20
C GLY A 381 -16.83 1.43 -6.71
N ARG A 382 -15.97 0.77 -7.51
CA ARG A 382 -16.00 0.85 -8.98
C ARG A 382 -17.04 -0.08 -9.59
N GLN A 383 -17.45 -1.12 -8.89
CA GLN A 383 -18.41 -2.07 -9.44
C GLN A 383 -19.72 -1.39 -9.86
N PRO A 384 -20.40 -1.90 -10.91
CA PRO A 384 -20.16 -3.18 -11.61
C PRO A 384 -19.08 -3.15 -12.73
N TRP A 385 -18.25 -2.11 -12.79
CA TRP A 385 -17.28 -1.90 -13.86
C TRP A 385 -15.89 -2.44 -13.52
N VAL A 386 -15.21 -3.06 -14.46
CA VAL A 386 -13.78 -3.33 -14.42
C VAL A 386 -12.99 -2.21 -15.13
N VAL A 387 -13.51 -1.64 -16.20
CA VAL A 387 -13.09 -0.36 -16.78
C VAL A 387 -14.32 0.54 -16.79
N TYR A 388 -14.27 1.62 -16.01
CA TYR A 388 -15.45 2.44 -15.73
C TYR A 388 -16.09 3.00 -17.01
N GLY A 389 -17.39 2.71 -17.22
CA GLY A 389 -18.14 3.11 -18.40
C GLY A 389 -17.81 2.36 -19.70
N VAL A 390 -16.82 1.45 -19.70
CA VAL A 390 -16.35 0.76 -20.91
C VAL A 390 -16.59 -0.75 -20.84
N LEU A 391 -16.21 -1.41 -19.76
CA LEU A 391 -16.30 -2.87 -19.61
C LEU A 391 -16.83 -3.24 -18.24
N ARG A 392 -17.92 -4.00 -18.21
CA ARG A 392 -18.48 -4.54 -16.96
C ARG A 392 -17.65 -5.73 -16.47
N THR A 393 -17.59 -5.89 -15.16
CA THR A 393 -16.86 -7.01 -14.53
C THR A 393 -17.46 -8.37 -14.93
N ALA A 394 -18.78 -8.45 -15.10
CA ALA A 394 -19.45 -9.67 -15.54
C ALA A 394 -19.04 -10.10 -16.96
N ASP A 395 -18.73 -9.13 -17.83
CA ASP A 395 -18.34 -9.38 -19.22
C ASP A 395 -16.84 -9.61 -19.38
N ALA A 396 -16.05 -9.39 -18.31
CA ALA A 396 -14.60 -9.49 -18.33
C ALA A 396 -14.07 -10.88 -17.90
N VAL A 397 -14.92 -11.70 -17.27
CA VAL A 397 -14.55 -13.01 -16.74
C VAL A 397 -14.26 -14.03 -17.85
N GLY A 398 -13.27 -14.90 -17.62
CA GLY A 398 -12.93 -15.99 -18.54
C GLY A 398 -13.97 -17.12 -18.58
N PRO A 399 -13.90 -17.99 -19.60
CA PRO A 399 -14.84 -19.10 -19.81
C PRO A 399 -14.61 -20.28 -18.85
N GLN A 400 -13.87 -20.08 -17.77
CA GLN A 400 -13.52 -21.13 -16.82
C GLN A 400 -14.73 -21.64 -16.05
N SER A 401 -14.76 -22.97 -15.78
CA SER A 401 -15.79 -23.54 -14.92
C SER A 401 -15.62 -23.11 -13.45
N ALA A 402 -16.73 -23.00 -12.73
CA ALA A 402 -16.70 -22.68 -11.29
C ALA A 402 -15.81 -23.63 -10.48
N TRP A 403 -15.78 -24.91 -10.87
CA TRP A 403 -14.92 -25.92 -10.23
C TRP A 403 -13.43 -25.61 -10.40
N MET A 404 -12.97 -25.28 -11.60
CA MET A 404 -11.57 -24.95 -11.87
C MET A 404 -11.15 -23.69 -11.11
N THR A 405 -12.02 -22.68 -11.08
CA THR A 405 -11.76 -21.44 -10.31
C THR A 405 -11.72 -21.72 -8.81
N ALA A 406 -12.60 -22.57 -8.27
CA ALA A 406 -12.58 -22.94 -6.86
C ALA A 406 -11.32 -23.74 -6.49
N LEU A 407 -10.88 -24.65 -7.37
CA LEU A 407 -9.64 -25.41 -7.16
C LEU A 407 -8.42 -24.48 -7.15
N SER A 408 -8.32 -23.56 -8.14
CA SER A 408 -7.21 -22.61 -8.19
C SER A 408 -7.21 -21.66 -6.98
N LEU A 409 -8.36 -21.20 -6.53
CA LEU A 409 -8.49 -20.41 -5.29
C LEU A 409 -7.97 -21.20 -4.08
N GLY A 410 -8.34 -22.48 -3.95
CA GLY A 410 -7.85 -23.35 -2.89
C GLY A 410 -6.33 -23.48 -2.91
N VAL A 411 -5.73 -23.67 -4.10
CA VAL A 411 -4.27 -23.72 -4.28
C VAL A 411 -3.61 -22.40 -3.86
N TYR A 412 -4.18 -21.25 -4.25
CA TYR A 412 -3.65 -19.94 -3.82
C TYR A 412 -3.73 -19.77 -2.30
N VAL A 413 -4.86 -20.09 -1.67
CA VAL A 413 -5.02 -19.96 -0.21
C VAL A 413 -3.99 -20.81 0.53
N VAL A 414 -3.82 -22.06 0.14
CA VAL A 414 -2.84 -22.97 0.77
C VAL A 414 -1.41 -22.52 0.50
N GLY A 415 -1.08 -22.18 -0.75
CA GLY A 415 0.25 -21.72 -1.13
C GLY A 415 0.64 -20.42 -0.42
N TYR A 416 -0.29 -19.47 -0.34
CA TYR A 416 -0.07 -18.21 0.36
C TYR A 416 0.06 -18.40 1.87
N ALA A 417 -0.77 -19.22 2.49
CA ALA A 417 -0.65 -19.55 3.90
C ALA A 417 0.73 -20.14 4.23
N PHE A 418 1.26 -21.01 3.36
CA PHE A 418 2.58 -21.58 3.53
C PHE A 418 3.69 -20.54 3.30
N VAL A 419 3.76 -19.92 2.11
CA VAL A 419 4.86 -19.02 1.72
C VAL A 419 4.88 -17.77 2.61
N PHE A 420 3.75 -17.08 2.75
CA PHE A 420 3.67 -15.85 3.53
C PHE A 420 3.64 -16.11 5.03
N GLY A 421 3.09 -17.25 5.47
CA GLY A 421 3.17 -17.67 6.87
C GLY A 421 4.61 -17.82 7.35
N TRP A 422 5.46 -18.48 6.56
CA TRP A 422 6.90 -18.59 6.85
C TRP A 422 7.61 -17.23 6.76
N GLY A 423 7.28 -16.40 5.78
CA GLY A 423 7.83 -15.05 5.65
C GLY A 423 7.51 -14.17 6.85
N ILE A 424 6.25 -14.13 7.28
CA ILE A 424 5.80 -13.38 8.46
C ILE A 424 6.46 -13.91 9.73
N TRP A 425 6.49 -15.23 9.91
CA TRP A 425 7.18 -15.85 11.05
C TRP A 425 8.65 -15.41 11.11
N TYR A 426 9.34 -15.38 9.97
CA TYR A 426 10.73 -14.98 9.91
C TYR A 426 10.91 -13.48 10.22
N LEU A 427 10.01 -12.61 9.70
CA LEU A 427 9.99 -11.19 10.06
C LEU A 427 9.79 -10.99 11.57
N VAL A 428 8.85 -11.69 12.19
CA VAL A 428 8.63 -11.64 13.64
C VAL A 428 9.89 -12.11 14.40
N LYS A 429 10.57 -13.13 13.91
CA LYS A 429 11.83 -13.60 14.49
C LYS A 429 12.94 -12.54 14.40
N ILE A 430 13.09 -11.86 13.23
CA ILE A 430 14.04 -10.74 13.08
C ILE A 430 13.72 -9.62 14.08
N LEU A 431 12.45 -9.21 14.16
CA LEU A 431 12.00 -8.20 15.11
C LEU A 431 12.30 -8.60 16.54
N GLY A 432 12.12 -9.88 16.89
CA GLY A 432 12.39 -10.40 18.22
C GLY A 432 13.88 -10.33 18.63
N HIS A 433 14.79 -10.53 17.69
CA HIS A 433 16.23 -10.42 17.92
C HIS A 433 16.72 -8.96 18.00
N GLY A 434 16.06 -8.06 17.29
CA GLY A 434 16.39 -6.64 17.25
C GLY A 434 17.69 -6.29 16.53
N PRO A 435 18.04 -4.97 16.48
CA PRO A 435 19.30 -4.50 15.93
C PRO A 435 20.48 -5.08 16.69
N GLN A 436 21.43 -5.67 15.98
CA GLN A 436 22.66 -6.24 16.56
C GLN A 436 23.85 -5.33 16.25
N PRO A 437 24.85 -5.28 17.14
CA PRO A 437 26.12 -4.64 16.82
C PRO A 437 26.67 -5.19 15.50
N TYR A 438 27.12 -4.30 14.64
CA TYR A 438 27.76 -4.73 13.40
C TYR A 438 29.10 -5.35 13.72
N ALA A 439 29.20 -6.67 13.58
CA ALA A 439 30.50 -7.34 13.57
C ALA A 439 31.17 -6.95 12.24
N GLU A 440 32.29 -6.22 12.32
CA GLU A 440 33.18 -6.08 11.18
C GLU A 440 33.60 -7.51 10.83
N GLY A 441 33.21 -7.98 9.64
CA GLY A 441 33.75 -9.22 9.11
C GLY A 441 35.28 -9.16 9.16
N PRO A 442 35.99 -10.30 9.18
CA PRO A 442 37.43 -10.29 9.19
C PRO A 442 37.93 -9.30 8.14
N SER A 443 38.74 -8.33 8.55
CA SER A 443 39.36 -7.38 7.65
C SER A 443 39.97 -8.21 6.53
N LEU A 444 39.50 -8.02 5.29
CA LEU A 444 40.20 -8.55 4.15
C LEU A 444 41.55 -7.84 4.15
N ASP A 445 42.49 -8.44 4.84
CA ASP A 445 43.90 -8.05 4.77
C ASP A 445 44.24 -8.04 3.27
N HIS A 446 44.90 -7.00 2.81
CA HIS A 446 45.14 -6.71 1.41
C HIS A 446 46.09 -7.74 0.73
N GLY A 447 45.79 -9.02 0.86
CA GLY A 447 46.66 -10.11 0.43
C GLY A 447 46.04 -11.17 -0.51
N SER A 448 44.73 -11.28 -0.63
CA SER A 448 44.17 -12.25 -1.60
C SER A 448 43.07 -11.65 -2.46
N HIS A 449 43.37 -11.46 -3.74
CA HIS A 449 42.44 -11.03 -4.79
C HIS A 449 41.49 -12.15 -5.30
N THR A 450 41.30 -13.22 -4.55
CA THR A 450 40.36 -14.29 -4.91
C THR A 450 39.00 -14.02 -4.31
N PRO A 451 37.92 -13.89 -5.13
CA PRO A 451 36.56 -13.83 -4.59
C PRO A 451 36.27 -15.14 -3.85
N ALA A 452 35.85 -15.07 -2.60
CA ALA A 452 35.35 -16.23 -1.86
C ALA A 452 34.16 -16.82 -2.65
N ARG A 453 34.37 -17.96 -3.31
CA ARG A 453 33.29 -18.72 -3.94
C ARG A 453 32.51 -19.45 -2.83
N PRO A 454 31.17 -19.36 -2.79
CA PRO A 454 30.37 -20.05 -1.78
C PRO A 454 30.43 -21.59 -1.84
N LEU A 455 31.14 -22.17 -2.81
CA LEU A 455 31.21 -23.62 -3.07
C LEU A 455 32.63 -24.17 -3.10
N SER A 456 33.67 -23.40 -2.71
CA SER A 456 35.03 -23.96 -2.64
C SER A 456 35.38 -24.44 -1.21
N ALA A 457 34.70 -25.50 -0.74
CA ALA A 457 35.24 -26.34 0.33
C ALA A 457 36.46 -27.19 -0.13
N ALA A 458 37.02 -26.86 -1.32
CA ALA A 458 38.10 -27.64 -1.95
C ALA A 458 39.49 -27.01 -1.83
N ASP A 459 39.64 -25.85 -1.24
CA ASP A 459 40.92 -25.13 -1.13
C ASP A 459 41.44 -25.06 0.34
N GLU A 460 41.19 -26.10 1.15
CA GLU A 460 42.01 -26.29 2.35
C GLU A 460 43.37 -26.84 1.92
N PRO A 461 44.50 -26.17 2.27
CA PRO A 461 45.80 -26.76 2.06
C PRO A 461 45.89 -28.07 2.86
N LEU A 462 46.21 -29.17 2.15
CA LEU A 462 46.63 -30.40 2.80
C LEU A 462 47.91 -30.07 3.61
N GLU A 463 47.79 -29.89 4.92
CA GLU A 463 48.96 -29.92 5.80
C GLU A 463 49.59 -31.30 5.70
N ASP A 464 50.84 -31.29 5.25
CA ASP A 464 51.66 -32.47 5.21
C ASP A 464 51.71 -33.16 6.58
N ARG A 465 51.32 -34.44 6.61
CA ARG A 465 51.67 -35.35 7.68
C ARG A 465 52.89 -36.15 7.30
#